data_70e979439bbc9de39266565d60566ee4
#
_entry.id   70e979439bbc9de39266565d60566ee4
#
_cell.length_a   1.000
_cell.length_b   1.000
_cell.length_c   1.000
_cell.angle_alpha   90.00
_cell.angle_beta   90.00
_cell.angle_gamma   90.00
#
_symmetry.space_group_name_H-M   'P 1'
#
loop_
_entity.id
_entity.type
_entity.pdbx_description
1 polymer ?
#
loop_
_entity_poly.entity_id
_entity_poly.type
_entity_poly.pdbx_seq_one_letter_code
_entity_poly.pdbx_strand_id
1 'polypeptide(L)'
;GDVYKRQGKTCAARLVLEAAKKSKGTPFLANAPFIEMDATCVRFDERAIADPLIGSVHDPIYQGAGPLGVQGIPQPKPGAVSKAHGGVLFLDEIGELHPIQMNKLLKVLEDRKVMLESAYYNADDTGVPRYIHDIFKNGLPADFRLVGATTRSPQDISPALRSRCMEVFFRALEPEEIADIAFHSAERAGFTMTREDARMVGRFASCGRDAVNIVQMCAGLAQMEDRTDIRTEDVEWVVYSGHYAARPDQHADTRNRVGVVHGLAIVGSYQGATMEIEAVAQPGCGRLTITGIVEEEELGSEGRRIKRKSTARSSLENVMTLLSGMGYHTQDYDLHINFPGGTPVDGPSAGVAMAVVAASALTGRPVDGHVAVTGEVSVRGLVKPVGLSLIHISEPTRPRLIS
;
A
#
# COMPACT_ATOMS: atom_id res chain seq x y z
N GLY A 1 8.94 -15.08 14.98
CA GLY A 1 7.60 -14.78 14.70
C GLY A 1 7.27 -13.57 13.85
N ASP A 2 8.14 -12.87 13.08
CA ASP A 2 7.76 -11.59 12.43
C ASP A 2 8.01 -11.57 10.91
N VAL A 3 7.82 -12.68 10.22
CA VAL A 3 8.27 -12.78 8.83
C VAL A 3 7.25 -12.29 7.79
N TYR A 4 6.00 -12.01 8.15
CA TYR A 4 4.95 -11.77 7.15
C TYR A 4 4.01 -10.60 7.49
N LYS A 5 4.54 -9.37 7.49
CA LYS A 5 3.66 -8.19 7.42
C LYS A 5 3.15 -8.03 5.98
N ARG A 6 1.86 -8.04 5.80
CA ARG A 6 0.96 -7.96 4.63
C ARG A 6 1.53 -8.23 3.21
N GLN A 7 2.71 -7.74 2.82
CA GLN A 7 3.28 -7.85 1.46
C GLN A 7 4.80 -8.11 1.47
N GLY A 8 5.37 -8.50 2.61
CA GLY A 8 6.80 -8.80 2.70
C GLY A 8 7.76 -7.60 2.69
N LYS A 9 7.28 -6.35 2.80
CA LYS A 9 8.10 -5.13 2.75
C LYS A 9 9.25 -5.16 3.75
N THR A 10 8.96 -5.45 5.03
CA THR A 10 9.97 -5.56 6.10
C THR A 10 10.96 -6.69 5.85
N CYS A 11 10.44 -7.85 5.40
CA CYS A 11 11.28 -9.00 5.07
C CYS A 11 12.24 -8.67 3.92
N ALA A 12 11.72 -8.06 2.86
CA ALA A 12 12.53 -7.62 1.72
C ALA A 12 13.63 -6.63 2.16
N ALA A 13 13.31 -5.65 2.99
CA ALA A 13 14.29 -4.68 3.48
C ALA A 13 15.42 -5.34 4.29
N ARG A 14 15.09 -6.32 5.16
CA ARG A 14 16.10 -7.11 5.90
C ARG A 14 16.98 -7.94 4.98
N LEU A 15 16.37 -8.66 4.03
CA LEU A 15 17.11 -9.49 3.07
C LEU A 15 18.02 -8.66 2.18
N VAL A 16 17.58 -7.47 1.76
CA VAL A 16 18.39 -6.52 0.99
C VAL A 16 19.61 -6.07 1.80
N LEU A 17 19.45 -5.73 3.08
CA LEU A 17 20.59 -5.37 3.94
C LEU A 17 21.56 -6.54 4.08
N GLU A 18 21.06 -7.75 4.34
CA GLU A 18 21.92 -8.94 4.47
C GLU A 18 22.68 -9.28 3.17
N ALA A 19 22.02 -9.09 2.02
CA ALA A 19 22.66 -9.20 0.72
C ALA A 19 23.69 -8.09 0.49
N ALA A 20 23.35 -6.85 0.85
CA ALA A 20 24.23 -5.70 0.72
C ALA A 20 25.50 -5.84 1.56
N LYS A 21 25.43 -6.36 2.80
CA LYS A 21 26.60 -6.64 3.66
C LYS A 21 27.62 -7.57 3.00
N LYS A 22 27.16 -8.46 2.10
CA LYS A 22 28.00 -9.44 1.39
C LYS A 22 28.56 -8.90 0.08
N SER A 23 28.08 -7.74 -0.40
CA SER A 23 28.45 -7.18 -1.69
C SER A 23 29.79 -6.42 -1.61
N LYS A 24 30.61 -6.53 -2.66
CA LYS A 24 31.86 -5.76 -2.76
C LYS A 24 31.53 -4.26 -2.93
N GLY A 25 32.22 -3.41 -2.16
CA GLY A 25 32.03 -1.95 -2.20
C GLY A 25 30.80 -1.44 -1.47
N THR A 26 30.16 -2.27 -0.65
CA THR A 26 29.05 -1.86 0.20
C THR A 26 29.48 -0.84 1.25
N PRO A 27 28.66 0.16 1.59
CA PRO A 27 28.91 1.05 2.71
C PRO A 27 28.60 0.40 4.08
N PHE A 28 27.99 -0.80 4.10
CA PHE A 28 27.57 -1.48 5.32
C PHE A 28 28.65 -2.39 5.86
N LEU A 29 28.94 -2.28 7.15
CA LEU A 29 29.76 -3.25 7.86
C LEU A 29 28.98 -4.56 8.11
N ALA A 30 29.68 -5.65 8.37
CA ALA A 30 29.06 -6.94 8.65
C ALA A 30 28.08 -6.92 9.83
N ASN A 31 28.35 -6.07 10.83
CA ASN A 31 27.51 -5.86 12.01
C ASN A 31 26.54 -4.67 11.88
N ALA A 32 26.35 -4.11 10.67
CA ALA A 32 25.44 -3.00 10.44
C ALA A 32 24.05 -3.29 11.02
N PRO A 33 23.49 -2.41 11.86
CA PRO A 33 22.23 -2.63 12.54
C PRO A 33 21.05 -2.50 11.58
N PHE A 34 19.98 -3.26 11.84
CA PHE A 34 18.65 -3.06 11.27
C PHE A 34 17.70 -2.69 12.40
N ILE A 35 17.36 -1.41 12.48
CA ILE A 35 16.44 -0.90 13.49
C ILE A 35 15.06 -0.76 12.87
N GLU A 36 14.08 -1.44 13.43
CA GLU A 36 12.69 -1.42 13.00
C GLU A 36 11.85 -0.64 14.00
N MET A 37 11.00 0.23 13.48
CA MET A 37 10.04 1.00 14.27
C MET A 37 8.74 1.17 13.49
N ASP A 38 7.62 1.08 14.19
CA ASP A 38 6.29 1.36 13.66
C ASP A 38 5.95 2.83 13.96
N ALA A 39 5.72 3.61 12.90
CA ALA A 39 5.43 5.04 13.02
C ALA A 39 4.09 5.31 13.71
N THR A 40 3.14 4.37 13.67
CA THR A 40 1.85 4.50 14.38
C THR A 40 2.02 4.46 15.90
N CYS A 41 3.08 3.82 16.39
CA CYS A 41 3.41 3.71 17.80
C CYS A 41 4.25 4.89 18.31
N VAL A 42 4.76 5.74 17.42
CA VAL A 42 5.58 6.90 17.78
C VAL A 42 4.66 8.05 18.20
N ARG A 43 4.39 8.14 19.50
CA ARG A 43 3.61 9.27 20.02
C ARG A 43 4.42 10.56 19.94
N PHE A 44 3.78 11.60 19.41
CA PHE A 44 4.31 12.94 19.49
C PHE A 44 4.08 13.49 20.91
N ASP A 45 5.15 13.82 21.61
CA ASP A 45 5.11 14.51 22.91
C ASP A 45 5.58 15.95 22.69
N GLU A 46 4.66 16.90 22.88
CA GLU A 46 4.97 18.35 22.77
C GLU A 46 6.05 18.79 23.75
N ARG A 47 6.18 18.11 24.88
CA ARG A 47 7.17 18.41 25.92
C ARG A 47 8.55 17.81 25.61
N ALA A 48 8.68 17.00 24.54
CA ALA A 48 9.89 16.31 24.13
C ALA A 48 10.57 15.46 25.24
N ILE A 49 9.79 15.05 26.26
CA ILE A 49 10.31 14.28 27.41
C ILE A 49 10.74 12.88 26.98
N ALA A 50 10.06 12.31 25.96
CA ALA A 50 10.38 11.01 25.41
C ALA A 50 10.14 11.01 23.91
N ASP A 51 11.20 11.14 23.11
CA ASP A 51 11.17 10.97 21.66
C ASP A 51 11.89 9.66 21.29
N PRO A 52 11.16 8.56 21.06
CA PRO A 52 11.79 7.26 20.76
C PRO A 52 12.47 7.25 19.38
N LEU A 53 12.08 8.14 18.47
CA LEU A 53 12.68 8.23 17.14
C LEU A 53 14.00 8.99 17.16
N ILE A 54 13.97 10.22 17.63
CA ILE A 54 15.15 11.12 17.61
C ILE A 54 16.04 10.91 18.83
N GLY A 55 15.43 10.67 19.97
CA GLY A 55 16.08 10.65 21.27
C GLY A 55 15.63 11.81 22.15
N SER A 56 15.94 11.73 23.41
CA SER A 56 15.53 12.69 24.42
C SER A 56 16.64 12.92 25.44
N VAL A 57 16.51 13.97 26.24
CA VAL A 57 17.33 14.18 27.41
C VAL A 57 16.46 14.00 28.64
N HIS A 58 16.90 13.16 29.56
CA HIS A 58 16.29 13.06 30.87
C HIS A 58 16.91 14.08 31.77
N ASP A 59 16.26 15.21 31.97
CA ASP A 59 16.70 16.27 32.84
C ASP A 59 16.58 15.86 34.33
N PRO A 60 17.40 16.44 35.21
CA PRO A 60 17.48 16.07 36.65
C PRO A 60 16.12 16.12 37.37
N ILE A 61 15.25 17.02 36.97
CA ILE A 61 13.92 17.19 37.59
C ILE A 61 12.97 15.98 37.33
N TYR A 62 13.26 15.17 36.29
CA TYR A 62 12.52 13.96 35.98
C TYR A 62 13.25 12.68 36.39
N GLN A 63 14.48 12.80 36.88
CA GLN A 63 15.28 11.68 37.31
C GLN A 63 14.95 11.38 38.79
N GLY A 64 14.41 10.21 39.07
CA GLY A 64 14.30 9.75 40.46
C GLY A 64 15.67 9.58 41.14
N ALA A 65 15.74 8.84 42.23
CA ALA A 65 16.97 8.63 43.05
C ALA A 65 18.10 7.84 42.34
N GLY A 66 18.31 8.05 41.05
CA GLY A 66 19.43 7.47 40.31
C GLY A 66 20.76 8.18 40.61
N PRO A 67 21.94 7.52 40.45
CA PRO A 67 23.25 8.08 40.79
C PRO A 67 23.56 9.44 40.16
N LEU A 68 23.16 9.63 38.88
CA LEU A 68 23.38 10.89 38.16
C LEU A 68 22.27 11.92 38.38
N GLY A 69 21.06 11.46 38.67
CA GLY A 69 19.91 12.33 39.00
C GLY A 69 20.14 13.11 40.29
N VAL A 70 20.74 12.50 41.29
CA VAL A 70 21.15 13.15 42.56
C VAL A 70 22.19 14.23 42.31
N GLN A 71 23.03 14.06 41.29
CA GLN A 71 24.07 15.04 40.92
C GLN A 71 23.55 16.14 39.99
N GLY A 72 22.29 16.07 39.57
CA GLY A 72 21.70 17.08 38.68
C GLY A 72 22.25 17.07 37.25
N ILE A 73 22.81 15.94 36.79
CA ILE A 73 23.38 15.81 35.44
C ILE A 73 22.33 15.34 34.43
N PRO A 74 22.09 16.08 33.34
CA PRO A 74 21.17 15.66 32.31
C PRO A 74 21.69 14.41 31.57
N GLN A 75 20.81 13.41 31.36
CA GLN A 75 21.18 12.14 30.73
C GLN A 75 20.65 12.05 29.31
N PRO A 76 21.51 12.08 28.27
CA PRO A 76 21.10 11.90 26.89
C PRO A 76 20.72 10.46 26.63
N LYS A 77 19.55 10.24 26.00
CA LYS A 77 18.99 8.95 25.63
C LYS A 77 18.91 8.83 24.10
N PRO A 78 19.74 7.96 23.49
CA PRO A 78 19.73 7.83 22.02
C PRO A 78 18.40 7.26 21.52
N GLY A 79 17.84 7.88 20.47
CA GLY A 79 16.68 7.39 19.74
C GLY A 79 17.02 6.33 18.69
N ALA A 80 16.00 5.91 17.93
CA ALA A 80 16.16 4.92 16.88
C ALA A 80 17.13 5.37 15.78
N VAL A 81 17.15 6.66 15.44
CA VAL A 81 18.06 7.22 14.41
C VAL A 81 19.53 7.04 14.78
N SER A 82 19.89 7.27 16.05
CA SER A 82 21.27 7.08 16.52
C SER A 82 21.64 5.59 16.65
N LYS A 83 20.68 4.74 17.07
CA LYS A 83 20.87 3.29 17.12
C LYS A 83 21.04 2.66 15.73
N ALA A 84 20.48 3.28 14.69
CA ALA A 84 20.61 2.84 13.30
C ALA A 84 21.92 3.30 12.64
N HIS A 85 22.77 4.03 13.33
CA HIS A 85 24.05 4.53 12.78
C HIS A 85 24.86 3.40 12.13
N GLY A 86 25.34 3.63 10.91
CA GLY A 86 26.07 2.66 10.10
C GLY A 86 25.21 1.56 9.48
N GLY A 87 23.88 1.59 9.65
CA GLY A 87 22.96 0.57 9.18
C GLY A 87 21.69 1.12 8.52
N VAL A 88 20.58 0.47 8.80
CA VAL A 88 19.26 0.79 8.25
C VAL A 88 18.28 1.11 9.36
N LEU A 89 17.55 2.21 9.20
CA LEU A 89 16.33 2.51 9.94
C LEU A 89 15.14 2.16 9.05
N PHE A 90 14.38 1.17 9.46
CA PHE A 90 13.13 0.78 8.81
C PHE A 90 11.95 1.38 9.60
N LEU A 91 11.17 2.22 8.94
CA LEU A 91 9.94 2.80 9.50
C LEU A 91 8.74 2.19 8.79
N ASP A 92 7.98 1.37 9.52
CA ASP A 92 6.69 0.88 9.04
C ASP A 92 5.64 1.99 9.19
N GLU A 93 4.74 2.11 8.22
CA GLU A 93 3.72 3.16 8.11
C GLU A 93 4.29 4.58 8.28
N ILE A 94 5.40 4.87 7.59
CA ILE A 94 6.10 6.17 7.67
C ILE A 94 5.18 7.38 7.40
N GLY A 95 4.11 7.18 6.62
CA GLY A 95 3.10 8.21 6.35
C GLY A 95 2.30 8.63 7.58
N GLU A 96 2.35 7.86 8.69
CA GLU A 96 1.67 8.18 9.95
C GLU A 96 2.50 9.05 10.91
N LEU A 97 3.76 9.32 10.56
CA LEU A 97 4.58 10.21 11.38
C LEU A 97 3.99 11.61 11.45
N HIS A 98 3.96 12.15 12.65
CA HIS A 98 3.55 13.54 12.85
C HIS A 98 4.49 14.49 12.06
N PRO A 99 3.99 15.58 11.43
CA PRO A 99 4.79 16.48 10.60
C PRO A 99 6.06 17.02 11.29
N ILE A 100 6.00 17.30 12.58
CA ILE A 100 7.16 17.78 13.36
C ILE A 100 8.23 16.68 13.45
N GLN A 101 7.85 15.43 13.70
CA GLN A 101 8.79 14.30 13.75
C GLN A 101 9.38 14.01 12.37
N MET A 102 8.58 14.12 11.33
CA MET A 102 9.04 14.01 9.94
C MET A 102 10.12 15.06 9.63
N ASN A 103 9.88 16.32 9.99
CA ASN A 103 10.85 17.39 9.77
C ASN A 103 12.15 17.17 10.55
N LYS A 104 12.06 16.70 11.81
CA LYS A 104 13.24 16.32 12.59
C LYS A 104 14.02 15.19 11.94
N LEU A 105 13.31 14.15 11.47
CA LEU A 105 13.92 13.01 10.76
C LEU A 105 14.66 13.47 9.49
N LEU A 106 14.01 14.32 8.67
CA LEU A 106 14.63 14.87 7.46
C LEU A 106 15.89 15.68 7.77
N LYS A 107 15.88 16.47 8.86
CA LYS A 107 17.07 17.19 9.31
C LYS A 107 18.20 16.25 9.73
N VAL A 108 17.88 15.18 10.46
CA VAL A 108 18.89 14.17 10.86
C VAL A 108 19.51 13.48 9.64
N LEU A 109 18.71 13.19 8.60
CA LEU A 109 19.20 12.61 7.33
C LEU A 109 20.20 13.54 6.61
N GLU A 110 19.99 14.85 6.70
CA GLU A 110 20.91 15.87 6.12
C GLU A 110 22.17 16.02 6.94
N ASP A 111 22.03 16.21 8.27
CA ASP A 111 23.12 16.52 9.18
C ASP A 111 23.94 15.28 9.58
N ARG A 112 23.38 14.08 9.40
CA ARG A 112 23.92 12.76 9.83
C ARG A 112 24.28 12.68 11.31
N LYS A 113 23.65 13.52 12.12
CA LYS A 113 23.81 13.58 13.56
C LYS A 113 22.54 14.13 14.22
N VAL A 114 22.38 13.82 15.50
CA VAL A 114 21.31 14.34 16.34
C VAL A 114 21.92 15.27 17.38
N MET A 115 21.52 16.52 17.37
CA MET A 115 21.82 17.46 18.44
C MET A 115 20.74 17.35 19.51
N LEU A 116 21.17 17.09 20.74
CA LEU A 116 20.29 17.08 21.90
C LEU A 116 20.50 18.37 22.70
N GLU A 117 19.43 18.92 23.21
CA GLU A 117 19.44 20.17 23.98
C GLU A 117 18.86 19.90 25.37
N SER A 118 19.43 20.54 26.40
CA SER A 118 18.92 20.52 27.76
C SER A 118 19.16 21.87 28.41
N ALA A 119 18.16 22.40 29.05
CA ALA A 119 18.27 23.64 29.84
C ALA A 119 19.16 23.47 31.09
N TYR A 120 19.41 22.24 31.48
CA TYR A 120 20.22 21.90 32.69
C TYR A 120 21.66 21.53 32.36
N TYR A 121 22.04 21.55 31.08
CA TYR A 121 23.40 21.27 30.65
C TYR A 121 24.27 22.55 30.76
N ASN A 122 25.38 22.46 31.50
CA ASN A 122 26.39 23.51 31.57
C ASN A 122 27.71 22.94 31.01
N ALA A 123 28.25 23.61 29.99
CA ALA A 123 29.50 23.21 29.34
C ALA A 123 30.73 23.36 30.23
N ASP A 124 30.69 24.25 31.23
CA ASP A 124 31.81 24.56 32.15
C ASP A 124 31.76 23.72 33.42
N ASP A 125 30.77 22.86 33.60
CA ASP A 125 30.65 22.01 34.78
C ASP A 125 31.59 20.82 34.71
N THR A 126 32.63 20.85 35.52
CA THR A 126 33.64 19.78 35.61
C THR A 126 33.12 18.48 36.24
N GLY A 127 31.96 18.51 36.89
CA GLY A 127 31.29 17.33 37.44
C GLY A 127 30.60 16.48 36.39
N VAL A 128 30.35 17.03 35.19
CA VAL A 128 29.70 16.31 34.07
C VAL A 128 30.72 15.37 33.38
N PRO A 129 30.42 14.09 33.21
CA PRO A 129 31.31 13.14 32.51
C PRO A 129 31.63 13.60 31.07
N ARG A 130 32.87 13.39 30.62
CA ARG A 130 33.35 13.82 29.29
C ARG A 130 32.47 13.32 28.14
N TYR A 131 31.99 12.08 28.20
CA TYR A 131 31.13 11.54 27.15
C TYR A 131 29.78 12.29 27.00
N ILE A 132 29.27 12.86 28.13
CA ILE A 132 28.05 13.69 28.09
C ILE A 132 28.38 15.04 27.44
N HIS A 133 29.49 15.66 27.78
CA HIS A 133 29.97 16.87 27.10
C HIS A 133 30.13 16.65 25.59
N ASP A 134 30.74 15.52 25.19
CA ASP A 134 30.88 15.18 23.76
C ASP A 134 29.55 15.05 23.04
N ILE A 135 28.57 14.45 23.69
CA ILE A 135 27.22 14.29 23.10
C ILE A 135 26.55 15.67 22.91
N PHE A 136 26.57 16.53 23.91
CA PHE A 136 25.96 17.86 23.79
C PHE A 136 26.72 18.78 22.83
N LYS A 137 28.01 18.66 22.72
CA LYS A 137 28.85 19.50 21.86
C LYS A 137 28.84 19.02 20.41
N ASN A 138 28.96 17.72 20.15
CA ASN A 138 29.18 17.14 18.84
C ASN A 138 27.91 16.48 18.25
N GLY A 139 26.95 16.18 19.11
CA GLY A 139 25.74 15.39 18.78
C GLY A 139 26.00 13.89 18.79
N LEU A 140 24.93 13.13 18.72
CA LEU A 140 24.98 11.68 18.53
C LEU A 140 25.08 11.36 17.04
N PRO A 141 25.98 10.47 16.60
CA PRO A 141 26.08 10.09 15.20
C PRO A 141 24.81 9.35 14.73
N ALA A 142 24.35 9.68 13.52
CA ALA A 142 23.12 9.15 12.93
C ALA A 142 23.23 9.07 11.41
N ASP A 143 24.33 8.50 10.89
CA ASP A 143 24.46 8.20 9.46
C ASP A 143 23.87 6.82 9.19
N PHE A 144 22.67 6.77 8.64
CA PHE A 144 21.94 5.55 8.34
C PHE A 144 21.24 5.64 6.98
N ARG A 145 20.76 4.53 6.47
CA ARG A 145 19.86 4.51 5.32
C ARG A 145 18.42 4.35 5.80
N LEU A 146 17.55 5.26 5.36
CA LEU A 146 16.13 5.21 5.67
C LEU A 146 15.41 4.31 4.68
N VAL A 147 14.63 3.37 5.20
CA VAL A 147 13.65 2.59 4.43
C VAL A 147 12.28 2.81 5.06
N GLY A 148 11.39 3.50 4.36
CA GLY A 148 10.03 3.73 4.81
C GLY A 148 9.05 2.80 4.09
N ALA A 149 8.19 2.13 4.82
CA ALA A 149 7.06 1.40 4.26
C ALA A 149 5.76 2.16 4.57
N THR A 150 4.81 2.13 3.65
CA THR A 150 3.50 2.77 3.84
C THR A 150 2.44 2.06 3.01
N THR A 151 1.21 2.15 3.46
CA THR A 151 0.00 1.77 2.72
C THR A 151 -0.72 2.97 2.12
N ARG A 152 -0.27 4.19 2.43
CA ARG A 152 -0.85 5.43 1.90
C ARG A 152 -0.51 5.64 0.43
N SER A 153 -1.39 6.39 -0.25
CA SER A 153 -1.14 6.87 -1.61
C SER A 153 0.12 7.76 -1.66
N PRO A 154 0.90 7.72 -2.75
CA PRO A 154 2.03 8.65 -2.92
C PRO A 154 1.64 10.13 -2.77
N GLN A 155 0.39 10.48 -3.09
CA GLN A 155 -0.14 11.83 -2.96
C GLN A 155 -0.30 12.28 -1.49
N ASP A 156 -0.52 11.30 -0.59
CA ASP A 156 -0.72 11.56 0.84
C ASP A 156 0.60 11.60 1.63
N ILE A 157 1.73 11.32 0.95
CA ILE A 157 3.06 11.36 1.55
C ILE A 157 3.67 12.73 1.34
N SER A 158 4.33 13.25 2.39
CA SER A 158 5.03 14.54 2.34
C SER A 158 5.93 14.67 1.10
N PRO A 159 5.76 15.71 0.27
CA PRO A 159 6.63 15.95 -0.89
C PRO A 159 8.12 16.04 -0.52
N ALA A 160 8.43 16.56 0.68
CA ALA A 160 9.80 16.67 1.18
C ALA A 160 10.46 15.29 1.40
N LEU A 161 9.70 14.30 1.86
CA LEU A 161 10.18 12.93 1.96
C LEU A 161 10.32 12.29 0.58
N ARG A 162 9.31 12.41 -0.28
CA ARG A 162 9.31 11.83 -1.62
C ARG A 162 10.49 12.28 -2.48
N SER A 163 10.83 13.58 -2.41
CA SER A 163 11.95 14.14 -3.18
C SER A 163 13.33 13.58 -2.78
N ARG A 164 13.44 12.94 -1.61
CA ARG A 164 14.68 12.38 -1.06
C ARG A 164 14.75 10.86 -1.07
N CYS A 165 13.64 10.20 -1.44
CA CYS A 165 13.54 8.75 -1.44
C CYS A 165 13.28 8.21 -2.86
N MET A 166 13.78 7.01 -3.12
CA MET A 166 13.38 6.21 -4.27
C MET A 166 12.11 5.45 -3.91
N GLU A 167 11.09 5.53 -4.77
CA GLU A 167 9.84 4.81 -4.57
C GLU A 167 9.94 3.40 -5.17
N VAL A 168 9.55 2.40 -4.39
CA VAL A 168 9.46 1.00 -4.82
C VAL A 168 8.05 0.50 -4.53
N PHE A 169 7.35 0.08 -5.57
CA PHE A 169 5.98 -0.43 -5.45
C PHE A 169 5.98 -1.94 -5.25
N PHE A 170 5.23 -2.38 -4.26
CA PHE A 170 4.95 -3.79 -4.02
C PHE A 170 3.54 -4.09 -4.51
N ARG A 171 3.41 -4.96 -5.50
CA ARG A 171 2.12 -5.47 -5.94
C ARG A 171 1.50 -6.41 -4.91
N ALA A 172 0.21 -6.65 -5.01
CA ALA A 172 -0.45 -7.71 -4.26
C ALA A 172 0.12 -9.08 -4.68
N LEU A 173 0.17 -10.01 -3.72
CA LEU A 173 0.58 -11.38 -3.99
C LEU A 173 -0.49 -12.11 -4.79
N GLU A 174 -0.06 -12.92 -5.74
CA GLU A 174 -0.94 -13.81 -6.50
C GLU A 174 -1.35 -15.04 -5.67
N PRO A 175 -2.46 -15.70 -6.00
CA PRO A 175 -2.92 -16.88 -5.27
C PRO A 175 -1.86 -17.99 -5.16
N GLU A 176 -1.07 -18.24 -6.21
CA GLU A 176 0.02 -19.23 -6.18
C GLU A 176 1.17 -18.81 -5.25
N GLU A 177 1.52 -17.51 -5.22
CA GLU A 177 2.54 -17.02 -4.28
C GLU A 177 2.08 -17.12 -2.83
N ILE A 178 0.79 -16.91 -2.59
CA ILE A 178 0.19 -17.08 -1.26
C ILE A 178 0.14 -18.57 -0.89
N ALA A 179 -0.14 -19.46 -1.86
CA ALA A 179 -0.07 -20.90 -1.65
C ALA A 179 1.34 -21.35 -1.27
N ASP A 180 2.38 -20.80 -1.91
CA ASP A 180 3.77 -21.07 -1.52
C ASP A 180 4.08 -20.62 -0.09
N ILE A 181 3.57 -19.45 0.31
CA ILE A 181 3.72 -18.96 1.69
C ILE A 181 3.02 -19.90 2.66
N ALA A 182 1.80 -20.35 2.36
CA ALA A 182 1.05 -21.30 3.19
C ALA A 182 1.81 -22.63 3.35
N PHE A 183 2.28 -23.20 2.24
CA PHE A 183 3.03 -24.44 2.22
C PHE A 183 4.29 -24.36 3.10
N HIS A 184 5.14 -23.35 2.89
CA HIS A 184 6.35 -23.17 3.69
C HIS A 184 6.05 -22.80 5.15
N SER A 185 4.90 -22.16 5.42
CA SER A 185 4.49 -21.87 6.80
C SER A 185 4.14 -23.15 7.56
N ALA A 186 3.45 -24.11 6.92
CA ALA A 186 3.16 -25.41 7.49
C ALA A 186 4.44 -26.18 7.81
N GLU A 187 5.37 -26.28 6.86
CA GLU A 187 6.68 -26.93 7.06
C GLU A 187 7.46 -26.35 8.25
N ARG A 188 7.51 -25.01 8.36
CA ARG A 188 8.17 -24.33 9.48
C ARG A 188 7.50 -24.57 10.83
N ALA A 189 6.20 -24.77 10.83
CA ALA A 189 5.44 -25.14 12.03
C ALA A 189 5.58 -26.62 12.41
N GLY A 190 6.25 -27.44 11.58
CA GLY A 190 6.44 -28.87 11.80
C GLY A 190 5.25 -29.72 11.33
N PHE A 191 4.40 -29.15 10.48
CA PHE A 191 3.25 -29.83 9.88
C PHE A 191 3.47 -30.11 8.40
N THR A 192 2.86 -31.19 7.89
CA THR A 192 2.80 -31.49 6.46
C THR A 192 1.49 -30.94 5.88
N MET A 193 1.55 -30.42 4.66
CA MET A 193 0.41 -29.91 3.91
C MET A 193 0.59 -30.29 2.44
N THR A 194 -0.49 -30.64 1.75
CA THR A 194 -0.42 -30.87 0.31
C THR A 194 -0.36 -29.55 -0.46
N ARG A 195 0.17 -29.61 -1.69
CA ARG A 195 0.16 -28.40 -2.57
C ARG A 195 -1.25 -27.98 -2.95
N GLU A 196 -2.19 -28.91 -2.97
CA GLU A 196 -3.59 -28.63 -3.27
C GLU A 196 -4.27 -27.87 -2.14
N ASP A 197 -4.05 -28.28 -0.89
CA ASP A 197 -4.53 -27.57 0.30
C ASP A 197 -3.91 -26.17 0.41
N ALA A 198 -2.63 -26.04 0.10
CA ALA A 198 -1.96 -24.75 0.05
C ALA A 198 -2.58 -23.81 -1.00
N ARG A 199 -2.94 -24.32 -2.19
CA ARG A 199 -3.68 -23.55 -3.21
C ARG A 199 -5.07 -23.17 -2.74
N MET A 200 -5.74 -24.04 -1.99
CA MET A 200 -7.02 -23.69 -1.38
C MET A 200 -6.84 -22.50 -0.44
N VAL A 201 -5.83 -22.49 0.45
CA VAL A 201 -5.52 -21.32 1.28
C VAL A 201 -5.28 -20.08 0.41
N GLY A 202 -4.53 -20.19 -0.70
CA GLY A 202 -4.26 -19.11 -1.64
C GLY A 202 -5.51 -18.48 -2.27
N ARG A 203 -6.58 -19.26 -2.43
CA ARG A 203 -7.87 -18.78 -2.95
C ARG A 203 -8.65 -17.90 -1.96
N PHE A 204 -8.45 -18.10 -0.67
CA PHE A 204 -9.19 -17.39 0.37
C PHE A 204 -8.34 -16.32 1.09
N ALA A 205 -7.04 -16.50 1.18
CA ALA A 205 -6.16 -15.52 1.82
C ALA A 205 -5.95 -14.30 0.93
N SER A 206 -6.12 -13.10 1.48
CA SER A 206 -5.92 -11.84 0.76
C SER A 206 -4.44 -11.41 0.74
N CYS A 207 -3.64 -11.89 1.67
CA CYS A 207 -2.24 -11.55 1.84
C CYS A 207 -1.47 -12.68 2.56
N GLY A 208 -0.14 -12.58 2.59
CA GLY A 208 0.69 -13.57 3.26
C GLY A 208 0.39 -13.75 4.76
N ARG A 209 -0.06 -12.71 5.45
CA ARG A 209 -0.46 -12.80 6.87
C ARG A 209 -1.71 -13.67 7.04
N ASP A 210 -2.71 -13.46 6.19
CA ASP A 210 -3.92 -14.27 6.23
C ASP A 210 -3.60 -15.75 5.99
N ALA A 211 -2.70 -16.04 5.02
CA ALA A 211 -2.25 -17.40 4.74
C ALA A 211 -1.60 -18.04 5.97
N VAL A 212 -0.69 -17.32 6.64
CA VAL A 212 -0.04 -17.82 7.86
C VAL A 212 -1.06 -18.04 8.97
N ASN A 213 -2.01 -17.13 9.17
CA ASN A 213 -3.05 -17.26 10.18
C ASN A 213 -3.94 -18.50 9.92
N ILE A 214 -4.37 -18.69 8.67
CA ILE A 214 -5.16 -19.88 8.28
C ILE A 214 -4.37 -21.15 8.58
N VAL A 215 -3.10 -21.23 8.16
CA VAL A 215 -2.24 -22.38 8.42
C VAL A 215 -2.04 -22.63 9.92
N GLN A 216 -1.85 -21.59 10.72
CA GLN A 216 -1.71 -21.73 12.17
C GLN A 216 -2.99 -22.28 12.83
N MET A 217 -4.16 -21.84 12.36
CA MET A 217 -5.44 -22.39 12.87
C MET A 217 -5.62 -23.84 12.44
N CYS A 218 -5.31 -24.20 11.19
CA CYS A 218 -5.33 -25.57 10.71
C CYS A 218 -4.37 -26.48 11.52
N ALA A 219 -3.15 -25.98 11.77
CA ALA A 219 -2.18 -26.68 12.61
C ALA A 219 -2.69 -26.91 14.04
N GLY A 220 -3.39 -25.91 14.60
CA GLY A 220 -4.04 -26.06 15.90
C GLY A 220 -5.11 -27.15 15.91
N LEU A 221 -5.94 -27.23 14.85
CA LEU A 221 -6.94 -28.32 14.72
C LEU A 221 -6.27 -29.69 14.61
N ALA A 222 -5.27 -29.82 13.74
CA ALA A 222 -4.52 -31.06 13.57
C ALA A 222 -3.86 -31.50 14.90
N GLN A 223 -3.31 -30.57 15.67
CA GLN A 223 -2.71 -30.85 16.97
C GLN A 223 -3.73 -31.30 18.01
N MET A 224 -4.96 -30.76 17.99
CA MET A 224 -6.04 -31.22 18.88
C MET A 224 -6.44 -32.68 18.62
N GLU A 225 -6.18 -33.17 17.41
CA GLU A 225 -6.42 -34.56 16.99
C GLU A 225 -5.14 -35.41 16.99
N ASP A 226 -4.07 -34.95 17.65
CA ASP A 226 -2.76 -35.62 17.71
C ASP A 226 -2.16 -35.93 16.31
N ARG A 227 -2.44 -35.10 15.30
CA ARG A 227 -1.94 -35.23 13.92
C ARG A 227 -0.84 -34.20 13.64
N THR A 228 0.01 -34.52 12.67
CA THR A 228 1.03 -33.62 12.11
C THR A 228 0.78 -33.28 10.64
N ASP A 229 -0.35 -33.73 10.10
CA ASP A 229 -0.81 -33.43 8.75
C ASP A 229 -2.00 -32.47 8.79
N ILE A 230 -1.92 -31.40 8.00
CA ILE A 230 -3.04 -30.48 7.74
C ILE A 230 -3.80 -31.06 6.54
N ARG A 231 -5.10 -31.22 6.69
CA ARG A 231 -6.00 -31.81 5.69
C ARG A 231 -6.91 -30.77 5.08
N THR A 232 -7.53 -31.13 3.97
CA THR A 232 -8.50 -30.30 3.26
C THR A 232 -9.65 -29.85 4.17
N GLU A 233 -10.14 -30.79 5.02
CA GLU A 233 -11.24 -30.52 5.95
C GLU A 233 -10.87 -29.45 6.99
N ASP A 234 -9.61 -29.41 7.45
CA ASP A 234 -9.12 -28.40 8.37
C ASP A 234 -9.15 -27.00 7.70
N VAL A 235 -8.71 -26.93 6.44
CA VAL A 235 -8.73 -25.67 5.68
C VAL A 235 -10.15 -25.22 5.43
N GLU A 236 -11.04 -26.11 4.99
CA GLU A 236 -12.46 -25.83 4.78
C GLU A 236 -13.12 -25.30 6.06
N TRP A 237 -12.87 -25.97 7.17
CA TRP A 237 -13.44 -25.55 8.46
C TRP A 237 -12.96 -24.16 8.90
N VAL A 238 -11.65 -23.90 8.78
CA VAL A 238 -11.07 -22.61 9.17
C VAL A 238 -11.59 -21.49 8.27
N VAL A 239 -11.66 -21.73 6.97
CA VAL A 239 -12.14 -20.73 6.00
C VAL A 239 -13.62 -20.42 6.22
N TYR A 240 -14.45 -21.44 6.43
CA TYR A 240 -15.87 -21.26 6.69
C TYR A 240 -16.14 -20.58 8.03
N SER A 241 -15.52 -21.06 9.11
CA SER A 241 -15.70 -20.50 10.46
C SER A 241 -15.11 -19.10 10.61
N GLY A 242 -14.01 -18.82 9.89
CA GLY A 242 -13.37 -17.51 9.88
C GLY A 242 -14.01 -16.50 8.92
N HIS A 243 -15.08 -16.90 8.21
CA HIS A 243 -15.76 -16.05 7.21
C HIS A 243 -14.82 -15.48 6.15
N TYR A 244 -13.81 -16.25 5.75
CA TYR A 244 -12.94 -15.84 4.66
C TYR A 244 -13.70 -15.90 3.33
N ALA A 245 -13.75 -14.80 2.61
CA ALA A 245 -14.35 -14.76 1.29
C ALA A 245 -13.35 -15.27 0.25
N ALA A 246 -13.82 -16.13 -0.65
CA ALA A 246 -13.00 -16.52 -1.79
C ALA A 246 -12.68 -15.28 -2.64
N ARG A 247 -11.43 -15.19 -3.11
CA ARG A 247 -11.05 -14.15 -4.07
C ARG A 247 -11.92 -14.29 -5.31
N PRO A 248 -12.45 -13.18 -5.87
CA PRO A 248 -13.12 -13.23 -7.15
C PRO A 248 -12.16 -13.84 -8.18
N ASP A 249 -12.68 -14.75 -8.98
CA ASP A 249 -11.90 -15.32 -10.07
C ASP A 249 -11.55 -14.19 -11.05
N GLN A 250 -10.28 -13.81 -11.12
CA GLN A 250 -9.83 -12.68 -11.94
C GLN A 250 -9.66 -13.07 -13.42
N HIS A 251 -10.18 -14.23 -13.84
CA HIS A 251 -10.16 -14.62 -15.22
C HIS A 251 -11.21 -13.81 -15.96
N ALA A 252 -10.75 -12.78 -16.68
CA ALA A 252 -11.59 -12.07 -17.61
C ALA A 252 -12.13 -13.05 -18.65
N ASP A 253 -13.44 -12.98 -18.96
CA ASP A 253 -14.03 -13.76 -20.05
C ASP A 253 -13.43 -13.26 -21.37
N THR A 254 -12.63 -14.10 -22.02
CA THR A 254 -11.92 -13.75 -23.25
C THR A 254 -12.75 -13.90 -24.53
N ARG A 255 -14.05 -14.24 -24.42
CA ARG A 255 -14.94 -14.33 -25.57
C ARG A 255 -15.23 -12.95 -26.13
N ASN A 256 -15.26 -12.86 -27.46
CA ASN A 256 -15.68 -11.65 -28.16
C ASN A 256 -17.19 -11.45 -27.98
N ARG A 257 -17.60 -10.34 -27.36
CA ARG A 257 -19.01 -10.04 -27.08
C ARG A 257 -19.37 -8.63 -27.52
N VAL A 258 -20.62 -8.49 -27.98
CA VAL A 258 -21.22 -7.18 -28.30
C VAL A 258 -21.64 -6.51 -27.00
N GLY A 259 -21.32 -5.23 -26.87
CA GLY A 259 -21.69 -4.44 -25.70
C GLY A 259 -20.99 -4.85 -24.42
N VAL A 260 -19.81 -5.47 -24.49
CA VAL A 260 -19.00 -5.84 -23.35
C VAL A 260 -17.55 -5.48 -23.61
N VAL A 261 -16.89 -4.84 -22.64
CA VAL A 261 -15.48 -4.48 -22.71
C VAL A 261 -14.82 -4.64 -21.33
N HIS A 262 -13.55 -4.96 -21.31
CA HIS A 262 -12.77 -4.96 -20.08
C HIS A 262 -12.12 -3.59 -19.87
N GLY A 263 -12.46 -2.94 -18.76
CA GLY A 263 -11.78 -1.77 -18.23
C GLY A 263 -10.72 -2.15 -17.20
N LEU A 264 -9.80 -1.23 -16.90
CA LEU A 264 -8.84 -1.38 -15.82
C LEU A 264 -9.27 -0.51 -14.63
N ALA A 265 -9.31 -1.12 -13.47
CA ALA A 265 -9.65 -0.48 -12.21
C ALA A 265 -8.58 -0.70 -11.15
N ILE A 266 -8.60 0.13 -10.12
CA ILE A 266 -7.79 -0.06 -8.93
C ILE A 266 -8.73 -0.35 -7.78
N VAL A 267 -8.50 -1.48 -7.13
CA VAL A 267 -9.27 -1.93 -5.97
C VAL A 267 -8.39 -1.83 -4.73
N GLY A 268 -8.88 -1.14 -3.70
CA GLY A 268 -8.13 -0.95 -2.46
C GLY A 268 -6.80 -0.20 -2.65
N SER A 269 -5.80 -0.55 -1.86
CA SER A 269 -4.49 0.11 -1.92
C SER A 269 -3.63 -0.53 -3.02
N TYR A 270 -3.75 -0.07 -4.26
CA TYR A 270 -2.88 -0.41 -5.40
C TYR A 270 -3.00 -1.84 -5.97
N GLN A 271 -4.14 -2.47 -5.85
CA GLN A 271 -4.40 -3.71 -6.57
C GLN A 271 -5.06 -3.38 -7.91
N GLY A 272 -4.38 -3.62 -9.02
CA GLY A 272 -4.97 -3.57 -10.35
C GLY A 272 -5.96 -4.72 -10.53
N ALA A 273 -7.11 -4.43 -11.11
CA ALA A 273 -8.12 -5.42 -11.47
C ALA A 273 -8.68 -5.12 -12.85
N THR A 274 -9.05 -6.15 -13.57
CA THR A 274 -9.89 -6.02 -14.76
C THR A 274 -11.35 -5.94 -14.32
N MET A 275 -12.09 -5.02 -14.91
CA MET A 275 -13.51 -4.82 -14.65
C MET A 275 -14.28 -4.99 -15.95
N GLU A 276 -15.30 -5.81 -15.94
CA GLU A 276 -16.22 -5.90 -17.07
C GLU A 276 -17.14 -4.67 -17.07
N ILE A 277 -17.34 -4.06 -18.22
CA ILE A 277 -18.27 -2.96 -18.45
C ILE A 277 -19.23 -3.41 -19.54
N GLU A 278 -20.51 -3.31 -19.27
CA GLU A 278 -21.57 -3.77 -20.17
C GLU A 278 -22.38 -2.60 -20.70
N ALA A 279 -22.83 -2.68 -21.93
CA ALA A 279 -23.77 -1.72 -22.50
C ALA A 279 -24.83 -2.40 -23.37
N VAL A 280 -26.04 -1.91 -23.28
CA VAL A 280 -27.15 -2.31 -24.13
C VAL A 280 -27.76 -1.07 -24.80
N ALA A 281 -27.94 -1.11 -26.10
CA ALA A 281 -28.62 -0.09 -26.87
C ALA A 281 -29.96 -0.63 -27.38
N GLN A 282 -31.04 0.07 -27.10
CA GLN A 282 -32.40 -0.27 -27.58
C GLN A 282 -32.97 0.92 -28.34
N PRO A 283 -33.78 0.70 -29.41
CA PRO A 283 -34.47 1.79 -30.07
C PRO A 283 -35.27 2.63 -29.06
N GLY A 284 -35.06 3.96 -29.07
CA GLY A 284 -35.62 4.83 -28.05
C GLY A 284 -35.57 6.31 -28.42
N CYS A 285 -35.40 7.16 -27.43
CA CYS A 285 -35.42 8.62 -27.59
C CYS A 285 -34.14 9.29 -27.07
N GLY A 286 -33.02 8.57 -27.00
CA GLY A 286 -31.74 9.10 -26.54
C GLY A 286 -31.53 9.13 -25.00
N ARG A 287 -32.32 8.30 -24.27
CA ARG A 287 -32.18 8.21 -22.82
C ARG A 287 -30.88 7.51 -22.47
N LEU A 288 -30.14 8.11 -21.53
CA LEU A 288 -28.91 7.55 -21.01
C LEU A 288 -29.10 7.10 -19.57
N THR A 289 -28.86 5.83 -19.30
CA THR A 289 -28.88 5.22 -17.97
C THR A 289 -27.49 4.68 -17.66
N ILE A 290 -27.01 4.90 -16.45
CA ILE A 290 -25.75 4.34 -15.96
C ILE A 290 -25.97 3.75 -14.58
N THR A 291 -25.37 2.58 -14.31
CA THR A 291 -25.43 1.90 -13.02
C THR A 291 -24.04 1.42 -12.60
N GLY A 292 -23.84 1.25 -11.30
CA GLY A 292 -22.57 0.79 -10.73
C GLY A 292 -21.48 1.85 -10.60
N ILE A 293 -21.84 3.15 -10.73
CA ILE A 293 -20.91 4.26 -10.47
C ILE A 293 -21.34 5.07 -9.25
N VAL A 294 -20.40 5.87 -8.70
CA VAL A 294 -20.73 6.93 -7.74
C VAL A 294 -21.48 8.03 -8.48
N GLU A 295 -22.66 8.42 -8.02
CA GLU A 295 -23.45 9.47 -8.69
C GLU A 295 -23.02 10.87 -8.27
N GLU A 296 -22.78 11.08 -6.97
CA GLU A 296 -22.36 12.36 -6.39
C GLU A 296 -21.27 12.16 -5.35
N GLU A 297 -20.28 13.04 -5.33
CA GLU A 297 -19.27 13.11 -4.28
C GLU A 297 -19.49 14.31 -3.38
N GLU A 298 -19.40 14.11 -2.06
CA GLU A 298 -19.33 15.20 -1.10
C GLU A 298 -17.85 15.55 -0.83
N LEU A 299 -17.40 16.68 -1.35
CA LEU A 299 -16.07 17.25 -1.06
C LEU A 299 -16.19 18.34 0.01
N GLY A 300 -15.47 18.20 1.12
CA GLY A 300 -15.33 19.26 2.11
C GLY A 300 -14.84 18.79 3.47
N SER A 301 -14.00 19.61 4.10
CA SER A 301 -13.71 19.56 5.55
C SER A 301 -14.82 20.29 6.32
N GLU A 302 -14.88 20.08 7.64
CA GLU A 302 -15.88 20.64 8.54
C GLU A 302 -16.28 22.09 8.18
N GLY A 303 -17.54 22.26 7.72
CA GLY A 303 -18.19 23.54 7.53
C GLY A 303 -18.59 23.93 6.10
N ARG A 304 -18.12 23.28 5.04
CA ARG A 304 -18.52 23.57 3.66
C ARG A 304 -18.56 22.29 2.83
N ARG A 305 -19.74 21.70 2.68
CA ARG A 305 -19.97 20.53 1.81
C ARG A 305 -20.34 21.01 0.41
N ILE A 306 -19.54 20.66 -0.58
CA ILE A 306 -19.82 20.90 -1.99
C ILE A 306 -20.16 19.55 -2.62
N LYS A 307 -21.38 19.40 -3.13
CA LYS A 307 -21.76 18.26 -3.94
C LYS A 307 -21.26 18.45 -5.36
N ARG A 308 -20.55 17.47 -5.87
CA ARG A 308 -20.03 17.43 -7.23
C ARG A 308 -20.52 16.16 -7.92
N LYS A 309 -20.91 16.26 -9.19
CA LYS A 309 -21.14 15.06 -10.02
C LYS A 309 -19.87 14.23 -10.06
N SER A 310 -20.00 12.90 -10.02
CA SER A 310 -18.85 12.03 -10.14
C SER A 310 -18.10 12.26 -11.46
N THR A 311 -16.82 11.96 -11.43
CA THR A 311 -15.95 12.12 -12.60
C THR A 311 -16.28 11.08 -13.66
N ALA A 312 -16.75 9.88 -13.29
CA ALA A 312 -17.21 8.85 -14.20
C ALA A 312 -18.46 9.29 -14.96
N ARG A 313 -19.44 9.93 -14.31
CA ARG A 313 -20.63 10.46 -14.96
C ARG A 313 -20.29 11.59 -15.93
N SER A 314 -19.41 12.50 -15.55
CA SER A 314 -18.95 13.58 -16.42
C SER A 314 -18.21 13.03 -17.66
N SER A 315 -17.42 11.98 -17.47
CA SER A 315 -16.72 11.28 -18.56
C SER A 315 -17.70 10.65 -19.56
N LEU A 316 -18.81 10.08 -19.05
CA LEU A 316 -19.85 9.52 -19.91
C LEU A 316 -20.57 10.59 -20.76
N GLU A 317 -20.87 11.76 -20.19
CA GLU A 317 -21.46 12.88 -20.94
C GLU A 317 -20.51 13.32 -22.09
N ASN A 318 -19.19 13.32 -21.85
CA ASN A 318 -18.18 13.58 -22.88
C ASN A 318 -18.19 12.51 -23.99
N VAL A 319 -18.28 11.24 -23.61
CA VAL A 319 -18.34 10.10 -24.54
C VAL A 319 -19.57 10.20 -25.43
N MET A 320 -20.75 10.48 -24.89
CA MET A 320 -21.98 10.60 -25.69
C MET A 320 -21.88 11.76 -26.67
N THR A 321 -21.30 12.88 -26.26
CA THR A 321 -21.07 14.03 -27.17
C THR A 321 -20.13 13.62 -28.32
N LEU A 322 -19.04 12.91 -27.99
CA LEU A 322 -18.08 12.43 -28.98
C LEU A 322 -18.72 11.47 -29.97
N LEU A 323 -19.44 10.44 -29.49
CA LEU A 323 -20.09 9.44 -30.37
C LEU A 323 -21.13 10.09 -31.32
N SER A 324 -21.90 11.03 -30.81
CA SER A 324 -22.80 11.81 -31.66
C SER A 324 -22.06 12.61 -32.75
N GLY A 325 -20.93 13.24 -32.37
CA GLY A 325 -20.04 13.95 -33.32
C GLY A 325 -19.36 13.06 -34.34
N MET A 326 -19.16 11.78 -34.03
CA MET A 326 -18.62 10.76 -34.94
C MET A 326 -19.68 10.15 -35.87
N GLY A 327 -20.94 10.57 -35.76
CA GLY A 327 -22.03 10.11 -36.62
C GLY A 327 -22.79 8.89 -36.10
N TYR A 328 -22.58 8.49 -34.85
CA TYR A 328 -23.43 7.52 -34.20
C TYR A 328 -24.78 8.16 -33.86
N HIS A 329 -25.89 7.53 -34.25
CA HIS A 329 -27.24 8.04 -33.99
C HIS A 329 -27.68 7.81 -32.55
N THR A 330 -26.95 8.41 -31.59
CA THR A 330 -27.19 8.20 -30.15
C THR A 330 -28.59 8.64 -29.70
N GLN A 331 -29.21 9.56 -30.42
CA GLN A 331 -30.55 10.07 -30.12
C GLN A 331 -31.66 9.10 -30.48
N ASP A 332 -31.41 8.10 -31.33
CA ASP A 332 -32.39 7.12 -31.78
C ASP A 332 -32.42 5.85 -30.91
N TYR A 333 -31.50 5.80 -29.91
CA TYR A 333 -31.34 4.67 -29.01
C TYR A 333 -31.33 5.12 -27.55
N ASP A 334 -32.02 4.36 -26.71
CA ASP A 334 -31.83 4.40 -25.26
C ASP A 334 -30.63 3.50 -24.93
N LEU A 335 -29.64 4.06 -24.27
CA LEU A 335 -28.37 3.40 -23.91
C LEU A 335 -28.30 3.20 -22.40
N HIS A 336 -28.04 1.96 -21.97
CA HIS A 336 -27.77 1.63 -20.60
C HIS A 336 -26.35 1.07 -20.48
N ILE A 337 -25.53 1.69 -19.66
CA ILE A 337 -24.17 1.23 -19.33
C ILE A 337 -24.15 0.78 -17.88
N ASN A 338 -23.62 -0.41 -17.63
CA ASN A 338 -23.51 -1.01 -16.31
C ASN A 338 -22.07 -1.38 -15.97
N PHE A 339 -21.70 -1.09 -14.73
CA PHE A 339 -20.43 -1.54 -14.11
C PHE A 339 -20.78 -2.62 -13.09
N PRO A 340 -20.78 -3.90 -13.47
CA PRO A 340 -21.07 -4.98 -12.55
C PRO A 340 -19.93 -5.14 -11.51
N GLY A 341 -20.25 -5.62 -10.30
CA GLY A 341 -19.22 -5.91 -9.30
C GLY A 341 -19.51 -5.39 -7.88
N GLY A 342 -20.65 -4.71 -7.67
CA GLY A 342 -21.14 -4.34 -6.33
C GLY A 342 -20.39 -3.19 -5.63
N THR A 343 -19.22 -2.78 -6.12
CA THR A 343 -18.48 -1.61 -5.62
C THR A 343 -18.63 -0.47 -6.62
N PRO A 344 -19.21 0.68 -6.24
CA PRO A 344 -19.35 1.83 -7.12
C PRO A 344 -17.98 2.32 -7.63
N VAL A 345 -17.91 2.59 -8.94
CA VAL A 345 -16.70 3.07 -9.61
C VAL A 345 -16.76 4.58 -9.75
N ASP A 346 -15.65 5.25 -9.50
CA ASP A 346 -15.45 6.64 -9.89
C ASP A 346 -14.09 6.83 -10.57
N GLY A 347 -13.99 7.86 -11.39
CA GLY A 347 -12.77 8.23 -12.08
C GLY A 347 -12.98 8.43 -13.59
N PRO A 348 -12.20 9.32 -14.21
CA PRO A 348 -12.28 9.59 -15.64
C PRO A 348 -11.66 8.49 -16.50
N SER A 349 -10.95 7.54 -15.89
CA SER A 349 -10.16 6.47 -16.54
C SER A 349 -10.99 5.47 -17.32
N ALA A 350 -12.28 5.35 -17.03
CA ALA A 350 -13.21 4.50 -17.76
C ALA A 350 -13.71 5.12 -19.08
N GLY A 351 -13.32 6.35 -19.42
CA GLY A 351 -13.83 7.08 -20.58
C GLY A 351 -13.67 6.33 -21.90
N VAL A 352 -12.48 5.80 -22.19
CA VAL A 352 -12.22 5.02 -23.41
C VAL A 352 -13.04 3.73 -23.42
N ALA A 353 -13.10 3.03 -22.29
CA ALA A 353 -13.89 1.80 -22.16
C ALA A 353 -15.38 2.06 -22.39
N MET A 354 -15.93 3.14 -21.81
CA MET A 354 -17.33 3.56 -22.04
C MET A 354 -17.59 3.92 -23.52
N ALA A 355 -16.63 4.57 -24.18
CA ALA A 355 -16.77 4.89 -25.62
C ALA A 355 -16.80 3.62 -26.47
N VAL A 356 -15.91 2.67 -26.21
CA VAL A 356 -15.83 1.40 -26.94
C VAL A 356 -17.08 0.55 -26.73
N VAL A 357 -17.53 0.40 -25.47
CA VAL A 357 -18.71 -0.43 -25.16
C VAL A 357 -19.99 0.17 -25.73
N ALA A 358 -20.12 1.50 -25.67
CA ALA A 358 -21.29 2.19 -26.26
C ALA A 358 -21.32 2.07 -27.80
N ALA A 359 -20.17 2.27 -28.46
CA ALA A 359 -20.03 2.08 -29.90
C ALA A 359 -20.32 0.63 -30.31
N SER A 360 -19.84 -0.35 -29.55
CA SER A 360 -20.14 -1.77 -29.75
C SER A 360 -21.62 -2.06 -29.66
N ALA A 361 -22.30 -1.58 -28.63
CA ALA A 361 -23.72 -1.76 -28.43
C ALA A 361 -24.57 -1.12 -29.57
N LEU A 362 -24.20 0.10 -30.00
CA LEU A 362 -24.89 0.83 -31.07
C LEU A 362 -24.69 0.18 -32.45
N THR A 363 -23.53 -0.42 -32.70
CA THR A 363 -23.21 -0.99 -34.04
C THR A 363 -23.41 -2.49 -34.14
N GLY A 364 -23.61 -3.19 -33.01
CA GLY A 364 -23.68 -4.65 -32.98
C GLY A 364 -22.30 -5.33 -33.25
N ARG A 365 -21.20 -4.61 -33.18
CA ARG A 365 -19.86 -5.17 -33.41
C ARG A 365 -19.27 -5.68 -32.11
N PRO A 366 -18.79 -6.94 -32.07
CA PRO A 366 -18.16 -7.49 -30.85
C PRO A 366 -16.84 -6.82 -30.55
N VAL A 367 -16.53 -6.70 -29.26
CA VAL A 367 -15.22 -6.28 -28.75
C VAL A 367 -14.38 -7.52 -28.46
N ASP A 368 -13.07 -7.44 -28.73
CA ASP A 368 -12.13 -8.51 -28.43
C ASP A 368 -11.97 -8.66 -26.91
N GLY A 369 -12.36 -9.82 -26.38
CA GLY A 369 -12.28 -10.12 -24.95
C GLY A 369 -10.84 -10.26 -24.40
N HIS A 370 -9.82 -10.31 -25.27
CA HIS A 370 -8.42 -10.31 -24.85
C HIS A 370 -7.85 -8.90 -24.64
N VAL A 371 -8.64 -7.84 -24.85
CA VAL A 371 -8.22 -6.45 -24.76
C VAL A 371 -8.86 -5.79 -23.55
N ALA A 372 -8.06 -5.20 -22.68
CA ALA A 372 -8.51 -4.31 -21.62
C ALA A 372 -8.11 -2.85 -21.96
N VAL A 373 -9.00 -1.91 -21.66
CA VAL A 373 -8.88 -0.52 -22.12
C VAL A 373 -8.94 0.42 -20.93
N THR A 374 -8.08 1.44 -20.90
CA THR A 374 -8.16 2.55 -19.94
C THR A 374 -7.79 3.86 -20.61
N GLY A 375 -8.31 4.96 -20.12
CA GLY A 375 -8.02 6.30 -20.62
C GLY A 375 -9.16 7.28 -20.38
N GLU A 376 -8.83 8.55 -20.22
CA GLU A 376 -9.80 9.64 -20.20
C GLU A 376 -10.09 10.08 -21.64
N VAL A 377 -11.37 10.31 -21.95
CA VAL A 377 -11.79 10.81 -23.26
C VAL A 377 -12.27 12.27 -23.13
N SER A 378 -11.67 13.15 -23.94
CA SER A 378 -12.16 14.52 -24.07
C SER A 378 -13.32 14.61 -25.05
N VAL A 379 -14.15 15.65 -24.96
CA VAL A 379 -15.25 15.93 -25.92
C VAL A 379 -14.79 16.06 -27.38
N ARG A 380 -13.48 16.27 -27.61
CA ARG A 380 -12.89 16.36 -28.94
C ARG A 380 -12.31 15.03 -29.43
N GLY A 381 -12.48 13.93 -28.69
CA GLY A 381 -11.97 12.62 -29.04
C GLY A 381 -10.50 12.38 -28.74
N LEU A 382 -9.87 13.29 -28.00
CA LEU A 382 -8.48 13.05 -27.55
C LEU A 382 -8.48 12.13 -26.35
N VAL A 383 -7.71 11.06 -26.44
CA VAL A 383 -7.42 10.17 -25.31
C VAL A 383 -6.30 10.75 -24.49
N LYS A 384 -6.53 10.93 -23.20
CA LYS A 384 -5.54 11.42 -22.25
C LYS A 384 -5.05 10.30 -21.35
N PRO A 385 -3.74 10.31 -20.99
CA PRO A 385 -3.22 9.36 -20.03
C PRO A 385 -3.88 9.57 -18.67
N VAL A 386 -4.08 8.46 -17.96
CA VAL A 386 -4.65 8.45 -16.61
C VAL A 386 -3.58 8.12 -15.59
N GLY A 387 -3.76 8.60 -14.35
CA GLY A 387 -2.86 8.28 -13.25
C GLY A 387 -2.83 6.76 -13.00
N LEU A 388 -1.67 6.25 -12.54
CA LEU A 388 -1.47 4.84 -12.16
C LEU A 388 -1.47 3.81 -13.31
N SER A 389 -1.50 4.23 -14.56
CA SER A 389 -1.41 3.31 -15.72
C SER A 389 -0.13 2.46 -15.72
N LEU A 390 0.98 2.97 -15.17
CA LEU A 390 2.24 2.22 -15.02
C LEU A 390 2.14 0.98 -14.13
N ILE A 391 1.25 0.97 -13.14
CA ILE A 391 1.03 -0.20 -12.26
C ILE A 391 0.36 -1.33 -13.04
N HIS A 392 -0.43 -1.00 -14.05
CA HIS A 392 -1.12 -1.97 -14.91
C HIS A 392 -0.22 -2.55 -16.01
N ILE A 393 0.86 -1.85 -16.39
CA ILE A 393 1.76 -2.22 -17.49
C ILE A 393 2.81 -3.26 -17.08
N SER A 394 3.08 -3.43 -15.79
CA SER A 394 4.18 -4.26 -15.29
C SER A 394 3.93 -5.77 -15.28
N GLU A 395 2.78 -6.26 -15.80
CA GLU A 395 2.47 -7.70 -15.87
C GLU A 395 2.31 -8.19 -17.32
N PRO A 396 3.33 -8.87 -17.90
CA PRO A 396 3.34 -9.26 -19.30
C PRO A 396 2.44 -10.46 -19.66
N THR A 397 1.68 -11.02 -18.72
CA THR A 397 0.89 -12.26 -18.92
C THR A 397 -0.61 -12.03 -19.09
N ARG A 398 -1.06 -10.78 -19.22
CA ARG A 398 -2.49 -10.40 -19.35
C ARG A 398 -2.79 -9.70 -20.67
N PRO A 399 -4.09 -9.52 -21.04
CA PRO A 399 -4.50 -9.01 -22.36
C PRO A 399 -3.72 -7.76 -22.78
N ARG A 400 -3.48 -7.61 -24.09
CA ARG A 400 -2.76 -6.45 -24.64
C ARG A 400 -3.41 -5.15 -24.18
N LEU A 401 -2.66 -4.35 -23.43
CA LEU A 401 -3.09 -3.02 -23.00
C LEU A 401 -2.98 -2.06 -24.20
N ILE A 402 -4.07 -1.41 -24.53
CA ILE A 402 -4.11 -0.28 -25.45
C ILE A 402 -4.40 0.95 -24.60
N SER A 403 -3.40 1.76 -24.36
CA SER A 403 -3.48 3.06 -23.66
C SER A 403 -3.59 4.20 -24.66
#